data_bbb2949bad7ba0eb97ceeaf4b73db826
#
_entry.id   bbb2949bad7ba0eb97ceeaf4b73db826
#
_cell.length_a   1.000
_cell.length_b   1.000
_cell.length_c   1.000
_cell.angle_alpha   90.00
_cell.angle_beta   90.00
_cell.angle_gamma   90.00
#
_symmetry.space_group_name_H-M   'P 1'
#
loop_
_entity.id
_entity.type
_entity.pdbx_description
1 polymer ?
#
loop_
_entity_poly.entity_id
_entity_poly.type
_entity_poly.pdbx_seq_one_letter_code
_entity_poly.pdbx_strand_id
1 'polypeptide(L)'
;MNHNATAARRLIERVGTLPPERRMVRLGSEMLQGYTEAGWINWWQQKHIQDHLENLFAPVGDMARRLNVKISFHPGQFCVLSSESANIRHRSVEEFEYHVDMARWMGFGKSFQDGCKINVHISGRLGPQGIIDALPKLSPEARNLITIENDEMGHGLDASLKLEKHLALVMDIHHHWIRDEEYIDPKDDRVKRVIDSWRGQRPTMHYSYSRDEHLALANLGDKTHTEMHDIKMLLERGCKKQKLRAHSDLLPNAKVNDWALSFGEYFDIQTEAKGKNLAAEQLYSCLLYTSPSPRDATL
;
A
#
# COMPACT_ATOMS: atom_id res chain seq x y z
N MET A 1 -10.93 -12.75 -18.04
CA MET A 1 -10.52 -11.40 -18.46
C MET A 1 -11.69 -10.40 -18.41
N ASN A 2 -12.69 -10.49 -19.27
CA ASN A 2 -13.80 -9.52 -19.36
C ASN A 2 -14.52 -9.26 -18.03
N HIS A 3 -14.77 -10.32 -17.24
CA HIS A 3 -15.41 -10.19 -15.94
C HIS A 3 -14.59 -9.32 -14.98
N ASN A 4 -13.29 -9.54 -14.90
CA ASN A 4 -12.42 -8.83 -13.96
C ASN A 4 -12.22 -7.36 -14.36
N ALA A 5 -12.06 -7.05 -15.64
CA ALA A 5 -12.01 -5.67 -16.13
C ALA A 5 -13.35 -4.93 -15.86
N THR A 6 -14.49 -5.61 -16.08
CA THR A 6 -15.82 -5.07 -15.77
C THR A 6 -15.97 -4.83 -14.26
N ALA A 7 -15.49 -5.76 -13.42
CA ALA A 7 -15.54 -5.61 -11.96
C ALA A 7 -14.67 -4.43 -11.49
N ALA A 8 -13.45 -4.30 -12.02
CA ALA A 8 -12.56 -3.17 -11.74
C ALA A 8 -13.21 -1.83 -12.12
N ARG A 9 -13.83 -1.76 -13.31
CA ARG A 9 -14.54 -0.57 -13.77
C ARG A 9 -15.68 -0.18 -12.83
N ARG A 10 -16.51 -1.15 -12.42
CA ARG A 10 -17.63 -0.91 -11.47
C ARG A 10 -17.13 -0.47 -10.09
N LEU A 11 -15.99 -1.02 -9.64
CA LEU A 11 -15.38 -0.61 -8.38
C LEU A 11 -14.91 0.84 -8.44
N ILE A 12 -14.22 1.24 -9.52
CA ILE A 12 -13.75 2.62 -9.72
C ILE A 12 -14.95 3.58 -9.83
N GLU A 13 -16.00 3.20 -10.56
CA GLU A 13 -17.22 4.01 -10.67
C GLU A 13 -17.84 4.25 -9.29
N ARG A 14 -17.96 3.19 -8.46
CA ARG A 14 -18.45 3.32 -7.08
C ARG A 14 -17.54 4.20 -6.22
N VAL A 15 -16.22 4.00 -6.27
CA VAL A 15 -15.27 4.83 -5.52
C VAL A 15 -15.31 6.28 -5.97
N GLY A 16 -15.55 6.53 -7.25
CA GLY A 16 -15.70 7.86 -7.81
C GLY A 16 -16.92 8.65 -7.30
N THR A 17 -17.90 7.98 -6.67
CA THR A 17 -19.05 8.66 -6.01
C THR A 17 -18.74 9.12 -4.59
N LEU A 18 -17.60 8.70 -4.02
CA LEU A 18 -17.18 9.09 -2.68
C LEU A 18 -16.62 10.53 -2.68
N PRO A 19 -16.51 11.16 -1.49
CA PRO A 19 -15.78 12.42 -1.34
C PRO A 19 -14.35 12.33 -1.92
N PRO A 20 -13.79 13.42 -2.47
CA PRO A 20 -12.50 13.41 -3.18
C PRO A 20 -11.35 12.77 -2.40
N GLU A 21 -11.28 13.01 -1.09
CA GLU A 21 -10.26 12.49 -0.17
C GLU A 21 -10.34 10.98 0.04
N ARG A 22 -11.42 10.33 -0.42
CA ARG A 22 -11.65 8.88 -0.33
C ARG A 22 -11.52 8.16 -1.68
N ARG A 23 -11.20 8.89 -2.75
CA ARG A 23 -11.14 8.33 -4.10
C ARG A 23 -9.82 7.62 -4.37
N MET A 24 -9.58 6.55 -3.63
CA MET A 24 -8.41 5.69 -3.79
C MET A 24 -8.84 4.23 -3.76
N VAL A 25 -8.26 3.40 -4.64
CA VAL A 25 -8.55 1.98 -4.73
C VAL A 25 -7.28 1.18 -5.02
N ARG A 26 -7.09 0.09 -4.29
CA ARG A 26 -6.12 -0.94 -4.62
C ARG A 26 -6.81 -2.03 -5.44
N LEU A 27 -6.34 -2.26 -6.66
CA LEU A 27 -6.79 -3.36 -7.50
C LEU A 27 -6.02 -4.64 -7.12
N GLY A 28 -6.70 -5.78 -7.18
CA GLY A 28 -6.12 -7.07 -6.83
C GLY A 28 -5.13 -7.57 -7.89
N SER A 29 -4.16 -8.36 -7.45
CA SER A 29 -3.14 -8.96 -8.32
C SER A 29 -3.69 -10.12 -9.17
N GLU A 30 -4.83 -10.70 -8.80
CA GLU A 30 -5.36 -11.92 -9.43
C GLU A 30 -6.31 -11.64 -10.61
N MET A 31 -6.13 -10.49 -11.27
CA MET A 31 -7.01 -10.12 -12.39
C MET A 31 -6.79 -10.96 -13.64
N LEU A 32 -5.56 -11.41 -13.88
CA LEU A 32 -5.18 -12.27 -15.01
C LEU A 32 -4.42 -13.49 -14.49
N GLN A 33 -5.15 -14.53 -14.14
CA GLN A 33 -4.57 -15.75 -13.58
C GLN A 33 -3.61 -16.42 -14.56
N GLY A 34 -2.44 -16.84 -14.06
CA GLY A 34 -1.44 -17.53 -14.84
C GLY A 34 -0.65 -16.63 -15.82
N TYR A 35 -0.74 -15.30 -15.70
CA TYR A 35 -0.04 -14.38 -16.59
C TYR A 35 1.48 -14.58 -16.56
N THR A 36 2.06 -14.85 -15.41
CA THR A 36 3.50 -15.10 -15.19
C THR A 36 3.86 -16.58 -15.17
N GLU A 37 2.90 -17.48 -15.39
CA GLU A 37 3.15 -18.92 -15.42
C GLU A 37 3.82 -19.37 -16.71
N ALA A 38 4.91 -20.14 -16.59
CA ALA A 38 5.73 -20.59 -17.72
C ALA A 38 4.93 -21.28 -18.84
N GLY A 39 3.87 -22.03 -18.48
CA GLY A 39 3.00 -22.71 -19.46
C GLY A 39 2.08 -21.78 -20.24
N TRP A 40 1.85 -20.56 -19.77
CA TRP A 40 0.89 -19.61 -20.34
C TRP A 40 1.50 -18.31 -20.86
N ILE A 41 2.74 -18.00 -20.49
CA ILE A 41 3.40 -16.74 -20.83
C ILE A 41 3.41 -16.47 -22.34
N ASN A 42 3.72 -17.47 -23.18
CA ASN A 42 3.73 -17.33 -24.63
C ASN A 42 2.35 -17.03 -25.22
N TRP A 43 1.29 -17.51 -24.59
CA TRP A 43 -0.07 -17.21 -25.00
C TRP A 43 -0.45 -15.77 -24.64
N TRP A 44 -0.11 -15.35 -23.42
CA TRP A 44 -0.36 -13.98 -22.98
C TRP A 44 0.36 -12.93 -23.83
N GLN A 45 1.58 -13.25 -24.32
CA GLN A 45 2.39 -12.34 -25.13
C GLN A 45 1.96 -12.26 -26.59
N GLN A 46 0.98 -13.01 -27.04
CA GLN A 46 0.47 -12.91 -28.40
C GLN A 46 -0.17 -11.54 -28.66
N LYS A 47 0.17 -10.92 -29.79
CA LYS A 47 -0.26 -9.55 -30.09
C LYS A 47 -1.78 -9.35 -29.96
N HIS A 48 -2.57 -10.28 -30.52
CA HIS A 48 -4.03 -10.15 -30.46
C HIS A 48 -4.59 -10.27 -29.02
N ILE A 49 -3.91 -10.98 -28.10
CA ILE A 49 -4.26 -11.05 -26.70
C ILE A 49 -3.91 -9.72 -26.01
N GLN A 50 -2.71 -9.18 -26.28
CA GLN A 50 -2.28 -7.88 -25.75
C GLN A 50 -3.22 -6.76 -26.21
N ASP A 51 -3.56 -6.71 -27.51
CA ASP A 51 -4.50 -5.74 -28.05
C ASP A 51 -5.90 -5.88 -27.41
N HIS A 52 -6.33 -7.13 -27.15
CA HIS A 52 -7.60 -7.37 -26.45
C HIS A 52 -7.57 -6.88 -25.00
N LEU A 53 -6.47 -7.10 -24.27
CA LEU A 53 -6.30 -6.64 -22.89
C LEU A 53 -6.26 -5.10 -22.83
N GLU A 54 -5.55 -4.45 -23.74
CA GLU A 54 -5.54 -2.99 -23.85
C GLU A 54 -6.96 -2.45 -24.06
N ASN A 55 -7.74 -3.02 -25.00
CA ASN A 55 -9.12 -2.63 -25.23
C ASN A 55 -10.04 -2.84 -24.00
N LEU A 56 -9.74 -3.84 -23.16
CA LEU A 56 -10.50 -4.11 -21.95
C LEU A 56 -10.16 -3.14 -20.79
N PHE A 57 -8.86 -2.81 -20.64
CA PHE A 57 -8.38 -2.06 -19.49
C PHE A 57 -8.29 -0.55 -19.74
N ALA A 58 -8.14 -0.09 -20.99
CA ALA A 58 -8.13 1.34 -21.29
C ALA A 58 -9.36 2.09 -20.77
N PRO A 59 -10.60 1.57 -20.93
CA PRO A 59 -11.79 2.23 -20.35
C PRO A 59 -11.79 2.28 -18.82
N VAL A 60 -11.07 1.36 -18.15
CA VAL A 60 -10.91 1.35 -16.68
C VAL A 60 -10.05 2.53 -16.25
N GLY A 61 -8.92 2.73 -16.91
CA GLY A 61 -8.02 3.85 -16.66
C GLY A 61 -8.65 5.21 -16.99
N ASP A 62 -9.37 5.29 -18.13
CA ASP A 62 -10.08 6.51 -18.50
C ASP A 62 -11.13 6.90 -17.47
N MET A 63 -11.85 5.94 -16.93
CA MET A 63 -12.82 6.18 -15.87
C MET A 63 -12.14 6.66 -14.59
N ALA A 64 -11.02 6.06 -14.20
CA ALA A 64 -10.27 6.48 -13.02
C ALA A 64 -9.81 7.94 -13.14
N ARG A 65 -9.24 8.31 -14.28
CA ARG A 65 -8.83 9.72 -14.55
C ARG A 65 -10.02 10.67 -14.51
N ARG A 66 -11.11 10.34 -15.19
CA ARG A 66 -12.32 11.16 -15.25
C ARG A 66 -12.94 11.40 -13.88
N LEU A 67 -12.92 10.38 -13.01
CA LEU A 67 -13.50 10.44 -11.67
C LEU A 67 -12.50 10.87 -10.59
N ASN A 68 -11.25 11.15 -10.98
CA ASN A 68 -10.13 11.45 -10.09
C ASN A 68 -9.97 10.37 -9.00
N VAL A 69 -9.98 9.10 -9.40
CA VAL A 69 -9.74 7.95 -8.51
C VAL A 69 -8.29 7.52 -8.65
N LYS A 70 -7.54 7.56 -7.56
CA LYS A 70 -6.17 7.01 -7.51
C LYS A 70 -6.20 5.49 -7.54
N ILE A 71 -5.45 4.88 -8.45
CA ILE A 71 -5.29 3.43 -8.54
C ILE A 71 -3.93 3.03 -7.97
N SER A 72 -3.92 1.95 -7.20
CA SER A 72 -2.68 1.29 -6.79
C SER A 72 -2.78 -0.23 -6.98
N PHE A 73 -1.61 -0.86 -7.06
CA PHE A 73 -1.44 -2.30 -6.98
C PHE A 73 -0.46 -2.64 -5.86
N HIS A 74 -0.55 -3.87 -5.38
CA HIS A 74 0.36 -4.39 -4.40
C HIS A 74 0.63 -5.87 -4.71
N PRO A 75 1.73 -6.18 -5.43
CA PRO A 75 2.17 -7.56 -5.62
C PRO A 75 2.27 -8.31 -4.30
N GLY A 76 1.93 -9.59 -4.32
CA GLY A 76 1.95 -10.41 -3.11
C GLY A 76 3.35 -10.55 -2.49
N GLN A 77 3.40 -11.08 -1.29
CA GLN A 77 4.63 -11.27 -0.48
C GLN A 77 5.75 -12.07 -1.17
N PHE A 78 5.46 -12.74 -2.27
CA PHE A 78 6.44 -13.49 -3.07
C PHE A 78 7.21 -12.62 -4.07
N CYS A 79 6.80 -11.37 -4.28
CA CYS A 79 7.53 -10.38 -5.07
C CYS A 79 8.69 -9.79 -4.24
N VAL A 80 9.84 -10.49 -4.23
CA VAL A 80 11.00 -10.16 -3.40
C VAL A 80 12.16 -9.70 -4.29
N LEU A 81 12.12 -8.43 -4.73
CA LEU A 81 13.11 -7.84 -5.64
C LEU A 81 14.55 -7.85 -5.07
N SER A 82 14.70 -7.86 -3.74
CA SER A 82 16.00 -7.90 -3.04
C SER A 82 16.37 -9.26 -2.45
N SER A 83 15.86 -10.35 -3.03
CA SER A 83 16.26 -11.70 -2.64
C SER A 83 17.73 -12.01 -2.98
N GLU A 84 18.42 -12.81 -2.17
CA GLU A 84 19.76 -13.35 -2.50
C GLU A 84 19.70 -14.32 -3.69
N SER A 85 18.57 -15.02 -3.88
CA SER A 85 18.39 -15.95 -4.99
C SER A 85 18.14 -15.20 -6.30
N ALA A 86 19.00 -15.42 -7.29
CA ALA A 86 18.84 -14.83 -8.63
C ALA A 86 17.53 -15.26 -9.30
N ASN A 87 17.09 -16.51 -9.07
CA ASN A 87 15.83 -17.02 -9.62
C ASN A 87 14.63 -16.31 -8.99
N ILE A 88 14.62 -16.11 -7.67
CA ILE A 88 13.55 -15.37 -6.99
C ILE A 88 13.51 -13.91 -7.49
N ARG A 89 14.67 -13.25 -7.64
CA ARG A 89 14.71 -11.88 -8.21
C ARG A 89 14.14 -11.84 -9.62
N HIS A 90 14.48 -12.80 -10.46
CA HIS A 90 13.96 -12.87 -11.83
C HIS A 90 12.43 -13.02 -11.83
N ARG A 91 11.89 -13.96 -11.07
CA ARG A 91 10.44 -14.16 -10.94
C ARG A 91 9.75 -12.94 -10.32
N SER A 92 10.41 -12.24 -9.40
CA SER A 92 9.88 -11.00 -8.81
C SER A 92 9.80 -9.85 -9.81
N VAL A 93 10.76 -9.76 -10.74
CA VAL A 93 10.70 -8.80 -11.85
C VAL A 93 9.55 -9.14 -12.80
N GLU A 94 9.37 -10.41 -13.18
CA GLU A 94 8.24 -10.86 -14.00
C GLU A 94 6.90 -10.55 -13.34
N GLU A 95 6.76 -10.84 -12.05
CA GLU A 95 5.54 -10.55 -11.29
C GLU A 95 5.29 -9.04 -11.17
N PHE A 96 6.33 -8.24 -10.99
CA PHE A 96 6.19 -6.78 -10.96
C PHE A 96 5.77 -6.24 -12.32
N GLU A 97 6.42 -6.67 -13.41
CA GLU A 97 6.09 -6.26 -14.79
C GLU A 97 4.67 -6.67 -15.21
N TYR A 98 4.14 -7.75 -14.67
CA TYR A 98 2.72 -8.10 -14.83
C TYR A 98 1.79 -6.98 -14.33
N HIS A 99 2.08 -6.41 -13.16
CA HIS A 99 1.30 -5.30 -12.63
C HIS A 99 1.52 -4.01 -13.45
N VAL A 100 2.72 -3.83 -13.97
CA VAL A 100 3.04 -2.73 -14.90
C VAL A 100 2.26 -2.85 -16.20
N ASP A 101 2.12 -4.05 -16.76
CA ASP A 101 1.31 -4.29 -17.96
C ASP A 101 -0.15 -3.90 -17.72
N MET A 102 -0.73 -4.29 -16.59
CA MET A 102 -2.10 -3.85 -16.23
C MET A 102 -2.21 -2.32 -16.16
N ALA A 103 -1.26 -1.66 -15.51
CA ALA A 103 -1.23 -0.20 -15.43
C ALA A 103 -1.03 0.45 -16.82
N ARG A 104 -0.17 -0.13 -17.66
CA ARG A 104 0.10 0.32 -19.03
C ARG A 104 -1.16 0.26 -19.91
N TRP A 105 -1.91 -0.84 -19.89
CA TRP A 105 -3.18 -0.94 -20.62
C TRP A 105 -4.23 0.04 -20.12
N MET A 106 -4.16 0.45 -18.85
CA MET A 106 -5.00 1.53 -18.30
C MET A 106 -4.49 2.92 -18.67
N GLY A 107 -3.34 3.03 -19.39
CA GLY A 107 -2.74 4.29 -19.82
C GLY A 107 -1.89 4.99 -18.77
N PHE A 108 -1.41 4.26 -17.74
CA PHE A 108 -0.50 4.76 -16.71
C PHE A 108 0.96 4.35 -16.98
N GLY A 109 1.90 4.92 -16.22
CA GLY A 109 3.32 4.58 -16.26
C GLY A 109 4.16 5.46 -17.20
N LYS A 110 3.57 6.36 -17.96
CA LYS A 110 4.30 7.29 -18.83
C LYS A 110 5.13 8.29 -18.05
N SER A 111 4.67 8.66 -16.87
CA SER A 111 5.37 9.55 -15.94
C SER A 111 5.13 9.13 -14.49
N PHE A 112 5.97 9.63 -13.59
CA PHE A 112 5.78 9.44 -12.16
C PHE A 112 4.46 10.09 -11.65
N GLN A 113 3.99 11.14 -12.33
CA GLN A 113 2.81 11.93 -11.95
C GLN A 113 1.48 11.30 -12.40
N ASP A 114 1.47 10.18 -13.10
CA ASP A 114 0.26 9.58 -13.69
C ASP A 114 -0.78 9.08 -12.67
N GLY A 115 -0.51 9.16 -11.37
CA GLY A 115 -1.49 8.87 -10.32
C GLY A 115 -1.72 7.39 -10.02
N CYS A 116 -0.96 6.47 -10.65
CA CYS A 116 -0.94 5.04 -10.33
C CYS A 116 0.40 4.67 -9.68
N LYS A 117 0.35 3.80 -8.68
CA LYS A 117 1.57 3.25 -8.05
C LYS A 117 1.43 1.74 -7.82
N ILE A 118 2.57 1.07 -7.87
CA ILE A 118 2.72 -0.36 -7.58
C ILE A 118 3.67 -0.47 -6.40
N ASN A 119 3.13 -0.83 -5.24
CA ASN A 119 3.88 -0.86 -4.00
C ASN A 119 4.44 -2.26 -3.73
N VAL A 120 5.69 -2.36 -3.32
CA VAL A 120 6.32 -3.61 -2.89
C VAL A 120 7.11 -3.39 -1.59
N HIS A 121 7.14 -4.42 -0.75
CA HIS A 121 7.93 -4.36 0.48
C HIS A 121 9.43 -4.37 0.22
N ILE A 122 10.18 -3.68 1.08
CA ILE A 122 11.63 -3.82 1.15
C ILE A 122 11.98 -5.14 1.86
N SER A 123 11.60 -6.26 1.25
CA SER A 123 11.84 -7.61 1.77
C SER A 123 13.02 -8.28 1.04
N GLY A 124 13.61 -9.28 1.67
CA GLY A 124 14.79 -9.98 1.13
C GLY A 124 16.11 -9.46 1.71
N ARG A 125 17.09 -10.35 1.83
CA ARG A 125 18.32 -10.09 2.58
C ARG A 125 19.25 -9.04 1.99
N LEU A 126 19.17 -8.80 0.67
CA LEU A 126 19.99 -7.77 0.04
C LEU A 126 19.50 -6.34 0.37
N GLY A 127 18.29 -6.20 0.92
CA GLY A 127 17.75 -4.92 1.39
C GLY A 127 17.80 -3.82 0.34
N PRO A 128 18.15 -2.58 0.74
CA PRO A 128 18.16 -1.42 -0.18
C PRO A 128 19.05 -1.65 -1.42
N GLN A 129 20.22 -2.25 -1.25
CA GLN A 129 21.11 -2.48 -2.38
C GLN A 129 20.48 -3.42 -3.41
N GLY A 130 19.79 -4.48 -2.96
CA GLY A 130 19.10 -5.39 -3.88
C GLY A 130 17.98 -4.70 -4.67
N ILE A 131 17.28 -3.72 -4.09
CA ILE A 131 16.31 -2.90 -4.80
C ILE A 131 17.02 -2.03 -5.86
N ILE A 132 18.10 -1.34 -5.50
CA ILE A 132 18.89 -0.52 -6.45
C ILE A 132 19.36 -1.38 -7.63
N ASP A 133 19.86 -2.58 -7.38
CA ASP A 133 20.35 -3.52 -8.40
C ASP A 133 19.21 -4.09 -9.29
N ALA A 134 17.96 -4.05 -8.80
CA ALA A 134 16.79 -4.45 -9.57
C ALA A 134 16.30 -3.36 -10.53
N LEU A 135 16.45 -2.07 -10.19
CA LEU A 135 15.90 -0.95 -10.97
C LEU A 135 16.31 -0.96 -12.46
N PRO A 136 17.58 -1.23 -12.83
CA PRO A 136 17.96 -1.29 -14.24
C PRO A 136 17.29 -2.41 -15.05
N LYS A 137 16.75 -3.43 -14.36
CA LYS A 137 16.08 -4.58 -14.99
C LYS A 137 14.59 -4.32 -15.21
N LEU A 138 14.04 -3.28 -14.59
CA LEU A 138 12.66 -2.87 -14.72
C LEU A 138 12.48 -2.00 -15.98
N SER A 139 11.32 -2.12 -16.62
CA SER A 139 10.91 -1.27 -17.74
C SER A 139 10.88 0.22 -17.33
N PRO A 140 10.92 1.16 -18.28
CA PRO A 140 10.80 2.58 -17.98
C PRO A 140 9.49 2.91 -17.22
N GLU A 141 8.39 2.31 -17.61
CA GLU A 141 7.08 2.46 -16.94
C GLU A 141 7.11 1.91 -15.51
N ALA A 142 7.72 0.75 -15.32
CA ALA A 142 7.89 0.16 -14.00
C ALA A 142 8.60 1.11 -13.04
N ARG A 143 9.65 1.80 -13.50
CA ARG A 143 10.40 2.79 -12.70
C ARG A 143 9.60 4.05 -12.35
N ASN A 144 8.59 4.40 -13.14
CA ASN A 144 7.65 5.48 -12.83
C ASN A 144 6.57 5.06 -11.83
N LEU A 145 6.24 3.76 -11.78
CA LEU A 145 5.14 3.22 -11.01
C LEU A 145 5.56 2.66 -9.64
N ILE A 146 6.80 2.18 -9.51
CA ILE A 146 7.26 1.49 -8.29
C ILE A 146 7.32 2.42 -7.08
N THR A 147 6.82 1.93 -5.95
CA THR A 147 7.08 2.46 -4.61
C THR A 147 7.56 1.36 -3.69
N ILE A 148 8.32 1.73 -2.66
CA ILE A 148 8.88 0.78 -1.69
C ILE A 148 8.34 1.07 -0.31
N GLU A 149 7.86 0.01 0.35
CA GLU A 149 7.30 0.04 1.69
C GLU A 149 8.27 -0.56 2.71
N ASN A 150 8.34 0.04 3.91
CA ASN A 150 9.06 -0.52 5.05
C ASN A 150 8.40 -1.81 5.54
N ASP A 151 9.22 -2.77 5.94
CA ASP A 151 8.81 -4.12 6.36
C ASP A 151 8.89 -4.26 7.89
N GLU A 152 7.95 -4.99 8.47
CA GLU A 152 7.81 -5.16 9.91
C GLU A 152 8.78 -6.18 10.52
N MET A 153 9.39 -7.05 9.70
CA MET A 153 10.29 -8.11 10.14
C MET A 153 11.70 -7.96 9.58
N GLY A 154 11.80 -7.52 8.34
CA GLY A 154 13.05 -7.44 7.59
C GLY A 154 13.73 -6.07 7.72
N HIS A 155 13.42 -5.18 6.83
CA HIS A 155 14.03 -3.86 6.69
C HIS A 155 13.03 -2.75 7.02
N GLY A 156 13.24 -2.05 8.14
CA GLY A 156 12.38 -0.97 8.60
C GLY A 156 12.52 0.33 7.80
N LEU A 157 11.91 1.40 8.35
CA LEU A 157 11.84 2.72 7.71
C LEU A 157 13.24 3.28 7.39
N ASP A 158 14.21 3.18 8.30
CA ASP A 158 15.58 3.70 8.07
C ASP A 158 16.29 3.02 6.89
N ALA A 159 15.98 1.74 6.65
CA ALA A 159 16.48 1.04 5.47
C ALA A 159 15.81 1.54 4.20
N SER A 160 14.49 1.73 4.22
CA SER A 160 13.74 2.28 3.08
C SER A 160 14.21 3.70 2.72
N LEU A 161 14.52 4.54 3.71
CA LEU A 161 15.02 5.90 3.51
C LEU A 161 16.34 5.97 2.71
N LYS A 162 17.13 4.89 2.64
CA LYS A 162 18.31 4.81 1.77
C LYS A 162 17.95 4.84 0.28
N LEU A 163 16.68 4.60 -0.04
CA LEU A 163 16.13 4.58 -1.42
C LEU A 163 15.46 5.90 -1.82
N GLU A 164 15.32 6.88 -0.93
CA GLU A 164 14.55 8.12 -1.14
C GLU A 164 14.95 8.93 -2.39
N LYS A 165 16.22 8.84 -2.81
CA LYS A 165 16.74 9.50 -4.01
C LYS A 165 16.43 8.74 -5.30
N HIS A 166 16.04 7.48 -5.19
CA HIS A 166 15.77 6.58 -6.31
C HIS A 166 14.28 6.38 -6.55
N LEU A 167 13.50 6.24 -5.47
CA LEU A 167 12.11 5.80 -5.48
C LEU A 167 11.27 6.60 -4.49
N ALA A 168 9.95 6.65 -4.74
CA ALA A 168 8.99 7.10 -3.73
C ALA A 168 8.79 6.00 -2.68
N LEU A 169 8.66 6.40 -1.42
CA LEU A 169 8.53 5.51 -0.29
C LEU A 169 7.10 5.52 0.24
N VAL A 170 6.56 4.36 0.50
CA VAL A 170 5.31 4.18 1.26
C VAL A 170 5.70 3.86 2.69
N MET A 171 5.22 4.66 3.63
CA MET A 171 5.40 4.39 5.04
C MET A 171 4.20 3.61 5.56
N ASP A 172 4.40 2.36 6.00
CA ASP A 172 3.44 1.67 6.85
C ASP A 172 3.79 1.94 8.32
N ILE A 173 2.90 2.65 9.00
CA ILE A 173 3.12 3.06 10.40
C ILE A 173 2.91 1.91 11.38
N HIS A 174 2.12 0.89 11.03
CA HIS A 174 1.97 -0.31 11.85
C HIS A 174 3.21 -1.21 11.75
N HIS A 175 3.79 -1.36 10.54
CA HIS A 175 5.08 -2.04 10.35
C HIS A 175 6.19 -1.34 11.14
N HIS A 176 6.23 -0.01 11.11
CA HIS A 176 7.18 0.78 11.88
C HIS A 176 7.02 0.55 13.38
N TRP A 177 5.79 0.62 13.90
CA TRP A 177 5.51 0.34 15.30
C TRP A 177 5.96 -1.07 15.72
N ILE A 178 5.72 -2.11 14.91
CA ILE A 178 6.17 -3.48 15.20
C ILE A 178 7.69 -3.59 15.16
N ARG A 179 8.32 -2.98 14.17
CA ARG A 179 9.75 -3.12 13.91
C ARG A 179 10.60 -2.31 14.86
N ASP A 180 10.29 -1.03 14.93
CA ASP A 180 11.12 -0.01 15.59
C ASP A 180 10.61 0.33 16.99
N GLU A 181 9.46 -0.23 17.38
CA GLU A 181 8.87 -0.18 18.73
C GLU A 181 8.47 1.23 19.17
N GLU A 182 8.11 2.09 18.21
CA GLU A 182 7.72 3.47 18.47
C GLU A 182 6.48 3.90 17.66
N TYR A 183 5.74 4.83 18.23
CA TYR A 183 4.73 5.63 17.50
C TYR A 183 5.41 6.87 16.95
N ILE A 184 5.82 6.82 15.67
CA ILE A 184 6.52 7.92 15.02
C ILE A 184 5.63 9.18 14.96
N ASP A 185 6.22 10.36 15.20
CA ASP A 185 5.51 11.64 15.10
C ASP A 185 5.39 12.07 13.61
N PRO A 186 4.23 12.60 13.17
CA PRO A 186 4.08 13.14 11.80
C PRO A 186 5.12 14.22 11.43
N LYS A 187 5.71 14.88 12.41
CA LYS A 187 6.74 15.92 12.22
C LYS A 187 8.18 15.39 12.29
N ASP A 188 8.37 14.09 12.46
CA ASP A 188 9.70 13.48 12.46
C ASP A 188 10.39 13.69 11.10
N ASP A 189 11.69 13.96 11.11
CA ASP A 189 12.49 14.17 9.90
C ASP A 189 12.43 12.99 8.92
N ARG A 190 12.27 11.77 9.42
CA ARG A 190 12.09 10.57 8.59
C ARG A 190 10.78 10.63 7.79
N VAL A 191 9.70 11.13 8.40
CA VAL A 191 8.40 11.33 7.74
C VAL A 191 8.54 12.39 6.64
N LYS A 192 9.21 13.50 6.92
CA LYS A 192 9.50 14.53 5.91
C LYS A 192 10.26 13.97 4.72
N ARG A 193 11.27 13.13 4.94
CA ARG A 193 12.05 12.48 3.88
C ARG A 193 11.19 11.53 3.04
N VAL A 194 10.25 10.81 3.66
CA VAL A 194 9.25 10.02 2.91
C VAL A 194 8.42 10.92 2.00
N ILE A 195 7.91 12.04 2.51
CA ILE A 195 7.12 13.00 1.73
C ILE A 195 7.94 13.55 0.55
N ASP A 196 9.18 13.99 0.80
CA ASP A 196 10.07 14.54 -0.21
C ASP A 196 10.38 13.54 -1.34
N SER A 197 10.41 12.23 -1.05
CA SER A 197 10.62 11.16 -2.03
C SER A 197 9.52 11.10 -3.11
N TRP A 198 8.33 11.66 -2.84
CA TRP A 198 7.20 11.68 -3.78
C TRP A 198 7.23 12.83 -4.78
N ARG A 199 8.28 13.64 -4.78
CA ARG A 199 8.56 14.64 -5.83
C ARG A 199 7.39 15.58 -6.09
N GLY A 200 6.73 16.04 -5.02
CA GLY A 200 5.59 16.95 -5.05
C GLY A 200 4.23 16.28 -5.26
N GLN A 201 4.17 14.96 -5.47
CA GLN A 201 2.91 14.22 -5.40
C GLN A 201 2.52 13.98 -3.94
N ARG A 202 1.23 14.00 -3.63
CA ARG A 202 0.74 13.63 -2.30
C ARG A 202 1.02 12.14 -2.05
N PRO A 203 1.84 11.80 -1.02
CA PRO A 203 2.23 10.43 -0.74
C PRO A 203 1.07 9.59 -0.23
N THR A 204 1.17 8.27 -0.47
CA THR A 204 0.34 7.27 0.17
C THR A 204 1.10 6.66 1.34
N MET A 205 0.42 6.45 2.46
CA MET A 205 0.90 5.64 3.57
C MET A 205 -0.06 4.50 3.84
N HIS A 206 0.43 3.45 4.50
CA HIS A 206 -0.41 2.35 4.96
C HIS A 206 -0.66 2.43 6.46
N TYR A 207 -1.85 1.99 6.85
CA TYR A 207 -2.27 1.86 8.23
C TYR A 207 -3.06 0.58 8.44
N SER A 208 -2.68 -0.18 9.45
CA SER A 208 -3.39 -1.36 9.93
C SER A 208 -3.37 -1.43 11.46
N TYR A 209 -4.08 -2.38 12.03
CA TYR A 209 -4.11 -2.67 13.45
C TYR A 209 -3.95 -4.16 13.68
N SER A 210 -3.30 -4.54 14.78
CA SER A 210 -3.13 -5.95 15.15
C SER A 210 -4.45 -6.62 15.49
N ARG A 211 -4.57 -7.91 15.20
CA ARG A 211 -5.79 -8.69 15.52
C ARG A 211 -5.96 -8.85 17.02
N ASP A 212 -7.19 -8.70 17.49
CA ASP A 212 -7.55 -8.80 18.90
C ASP A 212 -7.12 -10.13 19.54
N GLU A 213 -7.21 -11.23 18.80
CA GLU A 213 -6.80 -12.56 19.29
C GLU A 213 -5.30 -12.61 19.64
N HIS A 214 -4.49 -11.77 19.02
CA HIS A 214 -3.05 -11.69 19.29
C HIS A 214 -2.73 -10.67 20.40
N LEU A 215 -3.55 -9.65 20.57
CA LEU A 215 -3.49 -8.69 21.68
C LEU A 215 -4.05 -9.27 22.97
N ALA A 216 -5.02 -10.18 22.88
CA ALA A 216 -5.66 -10.83 24.03
C ALA A 216 -4.65 -11.52 24.97
N LEU A 217 -3.50 -11.98 24.45
CA LEU A 217 -2.42 -12.57 25.24
C LEU A 217 -1.86 -11.59 26.29
N ALA A 218 -1.93 -10.30 26.04
CA ALA A 218 -1.47 -9.28 26.98
C ALA A 218 -2.48 -8.98 28.10
N ASN A 219 -3.70 -9.55 28.04
CA ASN A 219 -4.75 -9.38 29.05
C ASN A 219 -5.04 -7.90 29.39
N LEU A 220 -5.28 -7.10 28.36
CA LEU A 220 -5.44 -5.65 28.45
C LEU A 220 -6.85 -5.22 28.89
N GLY A 221 -7.85 -6.13 28.80
CA GLY A 221 -9.24 -5.81 29.08
C GLY A 221 -9.76 -4.67 28.20
N ASP A 222 -10.51 -3.75 28.76
CA ASP A 222 -11.09 -2.60 28.05
C ASP A 222 -10.04 -1.67 27.41
N LYS A 223 -8.79 -1.75 27.89
CA LYS A 223 -7.68 -0.95 27.33
C LYS A 223 -7.27 -1.35 25.92
N THR A 224 -7.64 -2.55 25.47
CA THR A 224 -7.30 -3.06 24.14
C THR A 224 -7.67 -2.08 23.03
N HIS A 225 -8.79 -1.37 23.15
CA HIS A 225 -9.29 -0.47 22.13
C HIS A 225 -9.32 1.02 22.53
N THR A 226 -8.86 1.33 23.76
CA THR A 226 -8.94 2.69 24.32
C THR A 226 -7.60 3.32 24.63
N GLU A 227 -6.51 2.55 24.56
CA GLU A 227 -5.16 3.05 24.83
C GLU A 227 -4.18 2.67 23.70
N MET A 228 -3.15 3.46 23.53
CA MET A 228 -2.00 3.09 22.72
C MET A 228 -1.14 2.09 23.51
N HIS A 229 -0.65 1.06 22.82
CA HIS A 229 0.06 -0.02 23.48
C HIS A 229 1.57 0.08 23.25
N ASP A 230 2.33 0.07 24.35
CA ASP A 230 3.77 -0.16 24.25
C ASP A 230 4.04 -1.61 23.82
N ILE A 231 4.70 -1.76 22.68
CA ILE A 231 5.00 -3.07 22.10
C ILE A 231 5.91 -3.90 23.02
N LYS A 232 6.84 -3.25 23.76
CA LYS A 232 7.71 -3.95 24.71
C LYS A 232 6.89 -4.63 25.79
N MET A 233 5.92 -3.88 26.36
CA MET A 233 4.98 -4.42 27.33
C MET A 233 4.16 -5.57 26.74
N LEU A 234 3.71 -5.48 25.48
CA LEU A 234 3.00 -6.58 24.83
C LEU A 234 3.87 -7.84 24.71
N LEU A 235 5.14 -7.67 24.32
CA LEU A 235 6.08 -8.78 24.17
C LEU A 235 6.39 -9.44 25.54
N GLU A 236 6.58 -8.65 26.59
CA GLU A 236 6.78 -9.14 27.96
C GLU A 236 5.58 -9.95 28.47
N ARG A 237 4.37 -9.61 28.01
CA ARG A 237 3.12 -10.32 28.32
C ARG A 237 2.83 -11.50 27.39
N GLY A 238 3.77 -11.89 26.52
CA GLY A 238 3.72 -13.09 25.71
C GLY A 238 3.20 -12.90 24.28
N CYS A 239 2.88 -11.67 23.86
CA CYS A 239 2.62 -11.40 22.44
C CYS A 239 3.89 -11.63 21.61
N LYS A 240 3.71 -11.89 20.31
CA LYS A 240 4.84 -12.15 19.39
C LYS A 240 4.75 -11.22 18.20
N LYS A 241 5.84 -10.54 17.81
CA LYS A 241 5.88 -9.65 16.63
C LYS A 241 5.30 -10.32 15.38
N GLN A 242 5.65 -11.60 15.11
CA GLN A 242 5.12 -12.36 13.97
C GLN A 242 3.59 -12.54 14.00
N LYS A 243 2.95 -12.37 15.16
CA LYS A 243 1.50 -12.44 15.30
C LYS A 243 0.87 -11.06 15.27
N LEU A 244 1.50 -10.07 15.91
CA LEU A 244 1.04 -8.70 15.92
C LEU A 244 0.96 -8.07 14.51
N ARG A 245 1.75 -8.57 13.55
CA ARG A 245 1.68 -8.16 12.14
C ARG A 245 0.37 -8.54 11.41
N ALA A 246 -0.41 -9.46 11.97
CA ALA A 246 -1.65 -9.89 11.34
C ALA A 246 -2.71 -8.79 11.47
N HIS A 247 -3.20 -8.33 10.32
CA HIS A 247 -4.17 -7.24 10.25
C HIS A 247 -5.53 -7.66 10.80
N SER A 248 -6.13 -6.82 11.63
CA SER A 248 -7.48 -6.94 12.14
C SER A 248 -8.54 -6.82 11.02
N ASP A 249 -9.76 -7.16 11.33
CA ASP A 249 -10.87 -6.98 10.39
C ASP A 249 -11.27 -5.49 10.29
N LEU A 250 -11.25 -4.78 11.42
CA LEU A 250 -11.61 -3.37 11.54
C LEU A 250 -10.51 -2.60 12.30
N LEU A 251 -10.71 -1.30 12.51
CA LEU A 251 -9.79 -0.40 13.21
C LEU A 251 -10.43 0.06 14.55
N PRO A 252 -10.48 -0.81 15.57
CA PRO A 252 -11.31 -0.56 16.75
C PRO A 252 -10.70 0.40 17.76
N ASN A 253 -9.38 0.69 17.70
CA ASN A 253 -8.70 1.48 18.71
C ASN A 253 -8.71 2.97 18.36
N ALA A 254 -9.51 3.76 19.10
CA ALA A 254 -9.69 5.18 18.83
C ALA A 254 -8.39 5.99 18.90
N LYS A 255 -7.53 5.76 19.93
CA LYS A 255 -6.28 6.52 20.08
C LYS A 255 -5.25 6.20 18.98
N VAL A 256 -5.20 4.95 18.54
CA VAL A 256 -4.34 4.55 17.42
C VAL A 256 -4.88 5.12 16.12
N ASN A 257 -6.20 5.19 15.95
CA ASN A 257 -6.84 5.87 14.82
C ASN A 257 -6.52 7.37 14.82
N ASP A 258 -6.58 8.04 15.96
CA ASP A 258 -6.22 9.47 16.08
C ASP A 258 -4.76 9.70 15.69
N TRP A 259 -3.85 8.82 16.13
CA TRP A 259 -2.46 8.86 15.71
C TRP A 259 -2.32 8.66 14.18
N ALA A 260 -2.98 7.68 13.59
CA ALA A 260 -2.95 7.48 12.14
C ALA A 260 -3.51 8.69 11.38
N LEU A 261 -4.63 9.27 11.85
CA LEU A 261 -5.27 10.44 11.25
C LEU A 261 -4.43 11.70 11.36
N SER A 262 -3.51 11.81 12.35
CA SER A 262 -2.59 12.95 12.46
C SER A 262 -1.64 13.09 11.25
N PHE A 263 -1.45 12.04 10.46
CA PHE A 263 -0.72 12.08 9.18
C PHE A 263 -1.57 12.57 8.01
N GLY A 264 -2.88 12.71 8.20
CA GLY A 264 -3.84 13.04 7.12
C GLY A 264 -3.61 14.39 6.46
N GLU A 265 -2.86 15.31 7.09
CA GLU A 265 -2.43 16.57 6.46
C GLU A 265 -1.50 16.30 5.27
N TYR A 266 -0.61 15.30 5.39
CA TYR A 266 0.48 15.06 4.44
C TYR A 266 0.22 13.86 3.53
N PHE A 267 -0.51 12.86 3.97
CA PHE A 267 -0.66 11.57 3.30
C PHE A 267 -2.10 11.26 2.93
N ASP A 268 -2.25 10.47 1.87
CA ASP A 268 -3.43 9.66 1.64
C ASP A 268 -3.27 8.36 2.44
N ILE A 269 -4.18 8.09 3.36
CA ILE A 269 -4.09 6.94 4.27
C ILE A 269 -4.83 5.76 3.64
N GLN A 270 -4.11 4.71 3.27
CA GLN A 270 -4.66 3.46 2.80
C GLN A 270 -4.75 2.45 3.95
N THR A 271 -5.98 2.08 4.33
CA THR A 271 -6.19 1.09 5.38
C THR A 271 -5.93 -0.34 4.86
N GLU A 272 -5.20 -1.12 5.62
CA GLU A 272 -4.90 -2.52 5.34
C GLU A 272 -5.58 -3.46 6.33
N ALA A 273 -6.89 -3.34 6.48
CA ALA A 273 -7.72 -4.20 7.29
C ALA A 273 -8.48 -5.22 6.42
N LYS A 274 -8.83 -6.39 6.98
CA LYS A 274 -9.57 -7.43 6.25
C LYS A 274 -10.99 -7.01 5.88
N GLY A 275 -11.60 -6.12 6.67
CA GLY A 275 -12.88 -5.47 6.37
C GLY A 275 -12.83 -4.44 5.25
N LYS A 276 -11.64 -4.15 4.69
CA LYS A 276 -11.43 -3.31 3.50
C LYS A 276 -12.18 -1.97 3.59
N ASN A 277 -13.18 -1.76 2.72
CA ASN A 277 -13.96 -0.53 2.69
C ASN A 277 -14.74 -0.26 3.98
N LEU A 278 -15.10 -1.28 4.77
CA LEU A 278 -15.77 -1.08 6.06
C LEU A 278 -14.80 -0.49 7.09
N ALA A 279 -13.55 -0.95 7.11
CA ALA A 279 -12.52 -0.37 7.98
C ALA A 279 -12.14 1.06 7.54
N ALA A 280 -12.07 1.31 6.24
CA ALA A 280 -11.85 2.67 5.71
C ALA A 280 -13.00 3.62 6.08
N GLU A 281 -14.26 3.14 6.04
CA GLU A 281 -15.43 3.91 6.49
C GLU A 281 -15.36 4.21 7.98
N GLN A 282 -14.98 3.23 8.80
CA GLN A 282 -14.80 3.42 10.24
C GLN A 282 -13.75 4.50 10.53
N LEU A 283 -12.58 4.45 9.90
CA LEU A 283 -11.52 5.45 10.07
C LEU A 283 -11.99 6.85 9.63
N TYR A 284 -12.68 6.93 8.49
CA TYR A 284 -13.22 8.19 7.99
C TYR A 284 -14.26 8.80 8.94
N SER A 285 -15.08 7.97 9.57
CA SER A 285 -16.02 8.43 10.59
C SER A 285 -15.31 9.05 11.78
N CYS A 286 -14.19 8.48 12.24
CA CYS A 286 -13.37 9.09 13.29
C CYS A 286 -12.89 10.50 12.87
N LEU A 287 -12.43 10.69 11.64
CA LEU A 287 -12.00 11.99 11.12
C LEU A 287 -13.13 13.04 11.18
N LEU A 288 -14.35 12.66 10.83
CA LEU A 288 -15.50 13.58 10.87
C LEU A 288 -15.86 14.03 12.28
N TYR A 289 -15.66 13.15 13.30
CA TYR A 289 -15.93 13.49 14.71
C TYR A 289 -14.83 14.35 15.33
N THR A 290 -13.59 14.24 14.86
CA THR A 290 -12.44 15.00 15.39
C THR A 290 -12.24 16.35 14.70
N SER A 291 -12.82 16.55 13.52
CA SER A 291 -12.80 17.86 12.83
C SER A 291 -13.76 18.82 13.52
N PRO A 292 -13.34 20.09 13.82
CA PRO A 292 -14.25 21.10 14.36
C PRO A 292 -15.48 21.25 13.45
N SER A 293 -16.66 21.16 14.03
CA SER A 293 -17.90 21.45 13.30
C SER A 293 -17.85 22.87 12.73
N PRO A 294 -18.31 23.11 11.49
CA PRO A 294 -18.47 24.49 10.98
C PRO A 294 -19.30 25.40 11.91
N ARG A 295 -20.05 24.83 12.86
CA ARG A 295 -20.80 25.57 13.89
C ARG A 295 -19.92 26.07 15.03
N ASP A 296 -18.73 25.49 15.26
CA ASP A 296 -17.81 25.89 16.33
C ASP A 296 -16.87 27.03 15.87
N ALA A 297 -16.87 27.38 14.59
CA ALA A 297 -16.09 28.47 14.01
C ALA A 297 -16.80 29.86 14.12
N THR A 298 -17.93 29.93 14.80
CA THR A 298 -18.74 31.16 14.97
C THR A 298 -19.03 31.48 16.44
N LEU A 299 -17.99 31.39 17.31
CA LEU A 299 -18.04 32.00 18.63
C LEU A 299 -16.86 32.95 18.82
#